data_e3d5f1589639b037078acc1f4f1d21d3
#
_entry.id   e3d5f1589639b037078acc1f4f1d21d3
#
_cell.length_a   1.000
_cell.length_b   1.000
_cell.length_c   1.000
_cell.angle_alpha   90.00
_cell.angle_beta   90.00
_cell.angle_gamma   90.00
#
_symmetry.space_group_name_H-M   'P 1'
#
loop_
_entity.id
_entity.type
_entity.pdbx_description
1 polymer ?
#
loop_
_entity_poly.entity_id
_entity_poly.type
_entity_poly.pdbx_seq_one_letter_code
_entity_poly.pdbx_strand_id
1 'polypeptide(L)'
;MNKKPDIVSLKWVIGLINAQTDAAEVALVEYGNDTSQRQALLRCMWSVHQITSTLRALGMKKAEMLTLEMERSLNFLYKDKVVGERRKLAMGGLMQALKIIPAYLEHTQNVRIDTGRGLEQFVNDLRRWV
;
A
#
# COMPACT_ATOMS: atom_id res chain seq x y z
N MET A 1 -19.01 -18.90 -9.07
CA MET A 1 -18.67 -19.69 -7.88
C MET A 1 -17.45 -19.08 -7.21
N ASN A 2 -17.58 -18.73 -5.94
CA ASN A 2 -16.48 -18.13 -5.21
C ASN A 2 -15.48 -19.21 -4.82
N LYS A 3 -14.34 -19.18 -5.45
CA LYS A 3 -13.25 -20.06 -5.09
C LYS A 3 -12.25 -19.28 -4.26
N LYS A 4 -11.96 -19.79 -3.08
CA LYS A 4 -10.82 -19.25 -2.34
C LYS A 4 -9.55 -19.70 -3.05
N PRO A 5 -8.54 -18.82 -3.19
CA PRO A 5 -7.25 -19.23 -3.74
C PRO A 5 -6.70 -20.38 -2.88
N ASP A 6 -6.09 -21.36 -3.49
CA ASP A 6 -5.40 -22.39 -2.74
C ASP A 6 -4.12 -21.81 -2.10
N ILE A 7 -3.54 -22.52 -1.15
CA ILE A 7 -2.40 -22.04 -0.38
C ILE A 7 -1.19 -21.78 -1.29
N VAL A 8 -1.00 -22.60 -2.32
CA VAL A 8 0.13 -22.45 -3.23
C VAL A 8 0.01 -21.16 -4.03
N SER A 9 -1.17 -20.93 -4.62
CA SER A 9 -1.45 -19.72 -5.39
C SER A 9 -1.32 -18.46 -4.52
N LEU A 10 -1.83 -18.53 -3.28
CA LEU A 10 -1.77 -17.38 -2.37
C LEU A 10 -0.34 -17.06 -1.97
N LYS A 11 0.50 -18.06 -1.70
CA LYS A 11 1.92 -17.84 -1.42
C LYS A 11 2.63 -17.14 -2.56
N TRP A 12 2.36 -17.57 -3.79
CA TRP A 12 2.98 -16.96 -4.96
C TRP A 12 2.58 -15.50 -5.10
N VAL A 13 1.30 -15.21 -4.90
CA VAL A 13 0.78 -13.85 -4.99
C VAL A 13 1.34 -12.97 -3.88
N ILE A 14 1.46 -13.50 -2.66
CA ILE A 14 2.06 -12.77 -1.55
C ILE A 14 3.52 -12.40 -1.88
N GLY A 15 4.27 -13.33 -2.47
CA GLY A 15 5.64 -13.05 -2.91
C GLY A 15 5.68 -11.93 -3.94
N LEU A 16 4.73 -11.91 -4.87
CA LEU A 16 4.63 -10.84 -5.86
C LEU A 16 4.32 -9.49 -5.20
N ILE A 17 3.37 -9.46 -4.26
CA ILE A 17 3.03 -8.24 -3.54
C ILE A 17 4.20 -7.75 -2.70
N ASN A 18 4.94 -8.67 -2.06
CA ASN A 18 6.14 -8.30 -1.30
C ASN A 18 7.16 -7.60 -2.18
N ALA A 19 7.38 -8.10 -3.39
CA ALA A 19 8.29 -7.44 -4.34
C ALA A 19 7.79 -6.04 -4.71
N GLN A 20 6.48 -5.87 -4.85
CA GLN A 20 5.89 -4.57 -5.16
C GLN A 20 5.96 -3.61 -3.97
N THR A 21 5.76 -4.08 -2.74
CA THR A 21 5.92 -3.22 -1.55
C THR A 21 7.38 -2.79 -1.38
N ASP A 22 8.34 -3.68 -1.64
CA ASP A 22 9.75 -3.33 -1.59
C ASP A 22 10.09 -2.25 -2.62
N ALA A 23 9.61 -2.39 -3.84
CA ALA A 23 9.84 -1.40 -4.89
C ALA A 23 9.21 -0.05 -4.53
N ALA A 24 8.01 -0.07 -3.95
CA ALA A 24 7.33 1.16 -3.50
C ALA A 24 8.10 1.84 -2.37
N GLU A 25 8.63 1.07 -1.42
CA GLU A 25 9.42 1.61 -0.31
C GLU A 25 10.68 2.30 -0.82
N VAL A 26 11.41 1.65 -1.72
CA VAL A 26 12.64 2.22 -2.31
C VAL A 26 12.32 3.54 -3.00
N ALA A 27 11.26 3.56 -3.82
CA ALA A 27 10.86 4.77 -4.53
C ALA A 27 10.43 5.89 -3.58
N LEU A 28 9.72 5.54 -2.50
CA LEU A 28 9.27 6.53 -1.53
C LEU A 28 10.45 7.14 -0.77
N VAL A 29 11.46 6.34 -0.43
CA VAL A 29 12.70 6.82 0.19
C VAL A 29 13.43 7.77 -0.75
N GLU A 30 13.55 7.43 -2.03
CA GLU A 30 14.18 8.31 -3.02
C GLU A 30 13.48 9.67 -3.08
N TYR A 31 12.15 9.66 -3.14
CA TYR A 31 11.36 10.88 -3.15
C TYR A 31 11.56 11.68 -1.85
N GLY A 32 11.62 11.00 -0.70
CA GLY A 32 11.83 11.65 0.60
C GLY A 32 13.18 12.31 0.73
N ASN A 33 14.20 11.72 0.11
CA ASN A 33 15.56 12.29 0.12
C ASN A 33 15.68 13.51 -0.80
N ASP A 34 14.89 13.55 -1.86
CA ASP A 34 14.88 14.68 -2.80
C ASP A 34 13.48 14.76 -3.44
N THR A 35 12.67 15.67 -2.92
CA THR A 35 11.27 15.81 -3.36
C THR A 35 11.14 16.41 -4.76
N SER A 36 12.24 16.84 -5.38
CA SER A 36 12.24 17.19 -6.81
C SER A 36 12.23 15.96 -7.70
N GLN A 37 12.51 14.76 -7.15
CA GLN A 37 12.50 13.49 -7.86
C GLN A 37 11.07 12.98 -8.03
N ARG A 38 10.30 13.68 -8.85
CA ARG A 38 8.89 13.34 -9.07
C ARG A 38 8.71 11.99 -9.75
N GLN A 39 9.70 11.55 -10.51
CA GLN A 39 9.69 10.22 -11.13
C GLN A 39 9.70 9.10 -10.08
N ALA A 40 10.41 9.31 -8.98
CA ALA A 40 10.39 8.34 -7.87
C ALA A 40 8.99 8.20 -7.31
N LEU A 41 8.28 9.32 -7.14
CA LEU A 41 6.89 9.30 -6.65
C LEU A 41 5.96 8.56 -7.61
N LEU A 42 6.14 8.75 -8.91
CA LEU A 42 5.36 8.02 -9.94
C LEU A 42 5.63 6.52 -9.88
N ARG A 43 6.89 6.11 -9.67
CA ARG A 43 7.22 4.69 -9.52
C ARG A 43 6.54 4.10 -8.29
N CYS A 44 6.51 4.84 -7.19
CA CYS A 44 5.80 4.41 -5.98
C CYS A 44 4.30 4.25 -6.27
N MET A 45 3.70 5.24 -6.93
CA MET A 45 2.29 5.19 -7.31
C MET A 45 1.98 3.98 -8.18
N TRP A 46 2.85 3.68 -9.13
CA TRP A 46 2.68 2.51 -10.00
C TRP A 46 2.72 1.22 -9.20
N SER A 47 3.70 1.07 -8.31
CA SER A 47 3.83 -0.14 -7.49
C SER A 47 2.60 -0.35 -6.60
N VAL A 48 2.12 0.72 -5.95
CA VAL A 48 0.93 0.64 -5.09
C VAL A 48 -0.31 0.30 -5.91
N HIS A 49 -0.44 0.86 -7.11
CA HIS A 49 -1.56 0.54 -8.00
C HIS A 49 -1.55 -0.94 -8.39
N GLN A 50 -0.38 -1.52 -8.64
CA GLN A 50 -0.26 -2.95 -8.91
C GLN A 50 -0.72 -3.79 -7.72
N ILE A 51 -0.37 -3.38 -6.51
CA ILE A 51 -0.83 -4.05 -5.29
C ILE A 51 -2.36 -3.98 -5.19
N THR A 52 -2.94 -2.80 -5.41
CA THR A 52 -4.39 -2.61 -5.38
C THR A 52 -5.09 -3.54 -6.37
N SER A 53 -4.58 -3.60 -7.60
CA SER A 53 -5.16 -4.44 -8.65
C SER A 53 -5.12 -5.91 -8.27
N THR A 54 -4.01 -6.36 -7.69
CA THR A 54 -3.85 -7.75 -7.25
C THR A 54 -4.82 -8.08 -6.12
N LEU A 55 -4.93 -7.20 -5.12
CA LEU A 55 -5.85 -7.40 -4.00
C LEU A 55 -7.30 -7.43 -4.47
N ARG A 56 -7.65 -6.58 -5.44
CA ARG A 56 -8.98 -6.55 -6.04
C ARG A 56 -9.29 -7.88 -6.73
N ALA A 57 -8.33 -8.39 -7.50
CA ALA A 57 -8.49 -9.68 -8.20
C ALA A 57 -8.68 -10.83 -7.21
N LEU A 58 -8.07 -10.74 -6.03
CA LEU A 58 -8.23 -11.76 -4.97
C LEU A 58 -9.51 -11.58 -4.15
N GLY A 59 -10.26 -10.50 -4.37
CA GLY A 59 -11.45 -10.21 -3.58
C GLY A 59 -11.16 -9.74 -2.16
N MET A 60 -9.95 -9.28 -1.89
CA MET A 60 -9.53 -8.81 -0.56
C MET A 60 -9.88 -7.35 -0.38
N LYS A 61 -11.16 -7.06 -0.20
CA LYS A 61 -11.70 -5.71 -0.18
C LYS A 61 -11.16 -4.84 0.96
N LYS A 62 -10.91 -5.44 2.12
CA LYS A 62 -10.42 -4.68 3.28
C LYS A 62 -8.98 -4.21 3.06
N ALA A 63 -8.13 -5.10 2.56
CA ALA A 63 -6.77 -4.72 2.21
C ALA A 63 -6.73 -3.73 1.04
N GLU A 64 -7.63 -3.91 0.06
CA GLU A 64 -7.77 -3.00 -1.06
C GLU A 64 -8.12 -1.59 -0.61
N MET A 65 -8.98 -1.45 0.41
CA MET A 65 -9.33 -0.13 0.95
C MET A 65 -8.10 0.63 1.43
N LEU A 66 -7.15 -0.06 2.08
CA LEU A 66 -5.90 0.57 2.52
C LEU A 66 -5.09 1.06 1.32
N THR A 67 -4.90 0.21 0.32
CA THR A 67 -4.08 0.59 -0.83
C THR A 67 -4.73 1.69 -1.66
N LEU A 68 -6.06 1.76 -1.72
CA LEU A 68 -6.76 2.88 -2.37
C LEU A 68 -6.50 4.20 -1.63
N GLU A 69 -6.48 4.20 -0.30
CA GLU A 69 -6.14 5.40 0.46
C GLU A 69 -4.67 5.78 0.24
N MET A 70 -3.79 4.81 0.08
CA MET A 70 -2.40 5.08 -0.25
C MET A 70 -2.27 5.74 -1.62
N GLU A 71 -3.01 5.24 -2.62
CA GLU A 71 -3.03 5.85 -3.96
C GLU A 71 -3.54 7.28 -3.91
N ARG A 72 -4.59 7.54 -3.11
CA ARG A 72 -5.12 8.89 -2.93
C ARG A 72 -4.08 9.82 -2.32
N SER A 73 -3.40 9.35 -1.26
CA SER A 73 -2.35 10.13 -0.60
C SER A 73 -1.19 10.44 -1.54
N LEU A 74 -0.75 9.44 -2.30
CA LEU A 74 0.33 9.61 -3.28
C LEU A 74 -0.05 10.60 -4.37
N ASN A 75 -1.30 10.57 -4.82
CA ASN A 75 -1.79 11.50 -5.82
C ASN A 75 -1.77 12.94 -5.31
N PHE A 76 -2.16 13.16 -4.05
CA PHE A 76 -2.09 14.49 -3.45
C PHE A 76 -0.65 14.98 -3.28
N LEU A 77 0.28 14.08 -2.92
CA LEU A 77 1.71 14.42 -2.89
C LEU A 77 2.20 14.81 -4.28
N TYR A 78 1.81 14.06 -5.29
CA TYR A 78 2.23 14.31 -6.66
C TYR A 78 1.71 15.66 -7.17
N LYS A 79 0.52 16.05 -6.76
CA LYS A 79 -0.09 17.34 -7.15
C LYS A 79 0.32 18.49 -6.23
N ASP A 80 1.27 18.28 -5.31
CA ASP A 80 1.74 19.27 -4.34
C ASP A 80 0.61 19.85 -3.48
N LYS A 81 -0.42 19.06 -3.22
CA LYS A 81 -1.54 19.47 -2.35
C LYS A 81 -1.23 19.26 -0.87
N VAL A 82 -0.18 18.52 -0.58
CA VAL A 82 0.31 18.26 0.77
C VAL A 82 1.77 18.63 0.80
N VAL A 83 2.13 19.61 1.62
CA VAL A 83 3.48 20.16 1.66
C VAL A 83 3.94 20.34 3.11
N GLY A 84 5.22 20.65 3.29
CA GLY A 84 5.79 20.95 4.58
C GLY A 84 5.72 19.77 5.54
N GLU A 85 5.34 20.05 6.77
CA GLU A 85 5.26 19.02 7.82
C GLU A 85 4.23 17.95 7.49
N ARG A 86 3.11 18.33 6.89
CA ARG A 86 2.08 17.34 6.49
C ARG A 86 2.61 16.37 5.45
N ARG A 87 3.49 16.82 4.55
CA ARG A 87 4.16 15.94 3.59
C ARG A 87 4.95 14.85 4.32
N LYS A 88 5.72 15.25 5.34
CA LYS A 88 6.53 14.29 6.12
C LYS A 88 5.64 13.29 6.84
N LEU A 89 4.54 13.75 7.43
CA LEU A 89 3.60 12.89 8.13
C LEU A 89 2.91 11.91 7.18
N ALA A 90 2.49 12.41 6.01
CA ALA A 90 1.88 11.56 4.98
C ALA A 90 2.85 10.49 4.48
N MET A 91 4.11 10.86 4.25
CA MET A 91 5.14 9.92 3.81
C MET A 91 5.43 8.87 4.87
N GLY A 92 5.48 9.27 6.15
CA GLY A 92 5.63 8.33 7.27
C GLY A 92 4.48 7.34 7.33
N GLY A 93 3.24 7.82 7.16
CA GLY A 93 2.05 6.98 7.12
C GLY A 93 2.08 6.00 5.96
N LEU A 94 2.49 6.45 4.79
CA LEU A 94 2.63 5.59 3.61
C LEU A 94 3.68 4.50 3.84
N MET A 95 4.82 4.86 4.42
CA MET A 95 5.88 3.89 4.71
C MET A 95 5.40 2.82 5.68
N GLN A 96 4.69 3.23 6.74
CA GLN A 96 4.13 2.28 7.70
C GLN A 96 3.10 1.37 7.05
N ALA A 97 2.23 1.92 6.19
CA ALA A 97 1.24 1.14 5.46
C ALA A 97 1.91 0.11 4.56
N LEU A 98 2.98 0.49 3.85
CA LEU A 98 3.73 -0.45 3.01
C LEU A 98 4.31 -1.60 3.82
N LYS A 99 4.78 -1.32 5.04
CA LYS A 99 5.37 -2.34 5.90
C LYS A 99 4.35 -3.29 6.51
N ILE A 100 3.12 -2.82 6.77
CA ILE A 100 2.10 -3.68 7.37
C ILE A 100 1.47 -4.63 6.37
N ILE A 101 1.46 -4.29 5.08
CA ILE A 101 0.80 -5.11 4.06
C ILE A 101 1.32 -6.55 4.03
N PRO A 102 2.64 -6.81 3.95
CA PRO A 102 3.13 -8.18 3.95
C PRO A 102 2.72 -8.97 5.21
N ALA A 103 2.83 -8.36 6.38
CA ALA A 103 2.45 -9.01 7.65
C ALA A 103 0.96 -9.34 7.67
N TYR A 104 0.11 -8.41 7.21
CA TYR A 104 -1.33 -8.64 7.13
C TYR A 104 -1.66 -9.79 6.19
N LEU A 105 -1.00 -9.85 5.03
CA LEU A 105 -1.24 -10.90 4.04
C LEU A 105 -0.81 -12.27 4.55
N GLU A 106 0.31 -12.35 5.26
CA GLU A 106 0.73 -13.60 5.89
C GLU A 106 -0.30 -14.08 6.90
N HIS A 107 -0.81 -13.17 7.72
CA HIS A 107 -1.85 -13.50 8.68
C HIS A 107 -3.12 -13.99 7.98
N THR A 108 -3.55 -13.30 6.94
CA THR A 108 -4.72 -13.66 6.14
C THR A 108 -4.54 -15.02 5.49
N GLN A 109 -3.34 -15.35 5.04
CA GLN A 109 -3.02 -16.65 4.47
C GLN A 109 -3.30 -17.77 5.47
N ASN A 110 -2.95 -17.54 6.74
CA ASN A 110 -3.15 -18.54 7.79
C ASN A 110 -4.61 -18.71 8.18
N VAL A 111 -5.37 -17.60 8.30
CA VAL A 111 -6.77 -17.64 8.72
C VAL A 111 -7.76 -17.60 7.56
N ARG A 112 -7.31 -17.25 6.36
CA ARG A 112 -8.07 -17.17 5.11
C ARG A 112 -9.28 -16.24 5.17
N ILE A 113 -9.20 -15.20 6.00
CA ILE A 113 -10.27 -14.20 6.15
C ILE A 113 -9.65 -12.80 6.10
N ASP A 114 -10.15 -11.98 5.16
CA ASP A 114 -9.76 -10.58 5.06
C ASP A 114 -10.67 -9.75 5.98
N THR A 115 -10.33 -9.73 7.27
CA THR A 115 -11.12 -9.02 8.28
C THR A 115 -10.87 -7.52 8.27
N GLY A 116 -9.76 -7.08 7.72
CA GLY A 116 -9.30 -5.69 7.83
C GLY A 116 -8.79 -5.33 9.21
N ARG A 117 -8.76 -6.29 10.13
CA ARG A 117 -8.30 -6.02 11.50
C ARG A 117 -6.84 -5.59 11.49
N GLY A 118 -6.56 -4.47 12.14
CA GLY A 118 -5.23 -3.89 12.18
C GLY A 118 -4.92 -2.96 11.01
N LEU A 119 -5.81 -2.86 10.02
CA LEU A 119 -5.62 -1.96 8.87
C LEU A 119 -6.32 -0.62 9.04
N GLU A 120 -7.39 -0.55 9.84
CA GLU A 120 -8.19 0.67 10.00
C GLU A 120 -7.36 1.84 10.50
N GLN A 121 -6.44 1.59 11.40
CA GLN A 121 -5.55 2.62 11.94
C GLN A 121 -4.77 3.30 10.81
N PHE A 122 -4.21 2.51 9.90
CA PHE A 122 -3.42 3.04 8.80
C PHE A 122 -4.27 3.83 7.80
N VAL A 123 -5.49 3.34 7.52
CA VAL A 123 -6.44 4.06 6.68
C VAL A 123 -6.78 5.41 7.30
N ASN A 124 -7.07 5.43 8.60
CA ASN A 124 -7.43 6.65 9.30
C ASN A 124 -6.27 7.64 9.37
N ASP A 125 -5.06 7.14 9.59
CA ASP A 125 -3.86 7.99 9.61
C ASP A 125 -3.64 8.66 8.25
N LEU A 126 -3.76 7.91 7.17
CA LEU A 126 -3.60 8.47 5.83
C LEU A 126 -4.66 9.53 5.53
N ARG A 127 -5.91 9.29 5.95
CA ARG A 127 -6.98 10.27 5.78
C ARG A 127 -6.72 11.56 6.58
N ARG A 128 -6.07 11.42 7.72
CA ARG A 128 -5.76 12.56 8.59
C ARG A 128 -4.72 13.50 7.96
N TRP A 129 -3.69 12.94 7.32
CA TRP A 129 -2.57 13.74 6.81
C TRP A 129 -2.82 14.27 5.40
N VAL A 130 -3.82 13.79 4.75
CA VAL A 130 -4.22 14.15 3.41
C VAL A 130 -5.69 14.59 3.39
#